data_bc54e20741485b60df9650b2a9beb145
#
_entry.id   bc54e20741485b60df9650b2a9beb145
#
_cell.length_a   1.000
_cell.length_b   1.000
_cell.length_c   1.000
_cell.angle_alpha   90.00
_cell.angle_beta   90.00
_cell.angle_gamma   90.00
#
_symmetry.space_group_name_H-M   'P 1'
#
loop_
_entity.id
_entity.type
_entity.pdbx_description
1 polymer ?
#
loop_
_entity_poly.entity_id
_entity_poly.type
_entity_poly.pdbx_seq_one_letter_code
_entity_poly.pdbx_strand_id
1 'polypeptide(L)'
;MRPLHQCLIDTELARLQAIARFWDVELTTNRQRDAAAQLAAAMATPEAITNAWHALPDDQRRALGTLLAGGGRMPLRVFTRRWGEVRAMGPGRLEREQPWQEPVSTAEGLWYNGFISRAFEQAAEGAYEVVFVPPELRAHLPLPSTPPSTIALEPASEPATVRPAGDALLDDVCTLLAYLQNERLRPNPEGGWPAHHEARLARRLHDADPARLAFLHHLVQHLGWLRVTSPAPALSGRCLRPDPGPAAAWLQSSCGQQRDVLAQGWRDDPTWNDLFHVATLRPEDTGAWRNDPLLARQAIIRHLQQCRPQTWYALGHFVAAVKQAEPDFQRPDGDYTSWYIRDVATGAYLSGFESWDGVEGALIRYLIAGPLAWLGLADLGVTTPGGTPAAFRLSQAGATFLGLAEPPPEPAPAPLAIQPDFTILAPSARRYERFQLARVADWVRTGDPGAPAVYRLTPTSLERARRQGIPVARVLEFLSRATGAPIPRFIEGALTHWDTHGAEARLERAVLLRLSSEKLMAEIKSSPRTRRFIQEQVGPTTAVVRKQDWPRLVAALGEMGLLPEIVDPEED
;
A
#
# COMPACT_ATOMS: atom_id res chain seq x y z
N MET A 1 -21.69 6.42 32.10
CA MET A 1 -23.08 6.29 31.59
C MET A 1 -24.05 6.68 32.72
N ARG A 2 -25.13 7.39 32.38
CA ARG A 2 -26.14 7.81 33.36
C ARG A 2 -27.00 6.62 33.79
N PRO A 3 -27.34 6.49 35.09
CA PRO A 3 -28.32 5.50 35.58
C PRO A 3 -29.71 5.71 34.96
N LEU A 4 -30.51 4.64 34.87
CA LEU A 4 -31.85 4.67 34.29
C LEU A 4 -32.72 5.78 34.91
N HIS A 5 -32.74 5.89 36.23
CA HIS A 5 -33.49 6.93 36.93
C HIS A 5 -33.10 8.36 36.49
N GLN A 6 -31.79 8.63 36.30
CA GLN A 6 -31.35 9.95 35.83
C GLN A 6 -31.75 10.21 34.37
N CYS A 7 -31.79 9.17 33.53
CA CYS A 7 -32.27 9.30 32.15
C CYS A 7 -33.76 9.65 32.11
N LEU A 8 -34.55 9.09 33.01
CA LEU A 8 -36.00 9.30 33.06
C LEU A 8 -36.39 10.61 33.71
N ILE A 9 -35.64 11.13 34.70
CA ILE A 9 -35.91 12.43 35.33
C ILE A 9 -35.92 13.59 34.33
N ASP A 10 -35.02 13.55 33.34
CA ASP A 10 -34.93 14.59 32.32
C ASP A 10 -35.95 14.37 31.17
N THR A 11 -36.79 13.33 31.27
CA THR A 11 -37.77 12.94 30.25
C THR A 11 -39.15 13.58 30.51
N GLU A 12 -39.75 14.12 29.47
CA GLU A 12 -41.06 14.74 29.51
C GLU A 12 -42.15 13.76 29.97
N LEU A 13 -43.17 14.25 30.69
CA LEU A 13 -44.24 13.42 31.27
C LEU A 13 -44.97 12.57 30.20
N ALA A 14 -45.25 13.15 29.03
CA ALA A 14 -45.92 12.43 27.94
C ALA A 14 -45.10 11.22 27.46
N ARG A 15 -43.79 11.36 27.40
CA ARG A 15 -42.90 10.24 27.06
C ARG A 15 -42.77 9.24 28.20
N LEU A 16 -42.73 9.67 29.46
CA LEU A 16 -42.78 8.75 30.62
C LEU A 16 -44.02 7.89 30.59
N GLN A 17 -45.18 8.48 30.27
CA GLN A 17 -46.44 7.76 30.12
C GLN A 17 -46.41 6.77 28.96
N ALA A 18 -45.78 7.12 27.84
CA ALA A 18 -45.59 6.21 26.71
C ALA A 18 -44.72 5.00 27.10
N ILE A 19 -43.58 5.24 27.78
CA ILE A 19 -42.69 4.18 28.30
C ILE A 19 -43.46 3.30 29.29
N ALA A 20 -44.18 3.91 30.28
CA ALA A 20 -44.96 3.16 31.26
C ALA A 20 -45.98 2.22 30.62
N ARG A 21 -46.65 2.71 29.56
CA ARG A 21 -47.63 1.89 28.80
C ARG A 21 -46.95 0.70 28.10
N PHE A 22 -45.79 0.90 27.52
CA PHE A 22 -45.05 -0.19 26.87
C PHE A 22 -44.57 -1.24 27.88
N TRP A 23 -44.13 -0.80 29.08
CA TRP A 23 -43.64 -1.69 30.15
C TRP A 23 -44.75 -2.22 31.08
N ASP A 24 -46.00 -1.98 30.75
CA ASP A 24 -47.17 -2.37 31.55
C ASP A 24 -47.08 -1.89 33.02
N VAL A 25 -46.66 -0.63 33.19
CA VAL A 25 -46.50 0.01 34.50
C VAL A 25 -47.58 1.08 34.70
N GLU A 26 -48.40 0.92 35.73
CA GLU A 26 -49.39 1.93 36.12
C GLU A 26 -48.74 3.03 36.96
N LEU A 27 -48.71 4.27 36.40
CA LEU A 27 -48.20 5.42 37.10
C LEU A 27 -49.27 6.01 38.05
N THR A 28 -48.93 6.07 39.32
CA THR A 28 -49.85 6.61 40.37
C THR A 28 -49.77 8.12 40.56
N THR A 29 -48.89 8.81 39.81
CA THR A 29 -48.60 10.24 39.95
C THR A 29 -48.45 10.91 38.59
N ASN A 30 -48.84 12.18 38.52
CA ASN A 30 -48.60 13.05 37.36
C ASN A 30 -47.41 13.99 37.56
N ARG A 31 -46.67 13.86 38.68
CA ARG A 31 -45.44 14.62 38.88
C ARG A 31 -44.28 13.93 38.19
N GLN A 32 -43.65 14.61 37.25
CA GLN A 32 -42.57 14.09 36.42
C GLN A 32 -41.48 13.32 37.19
N ARG A 33 -40.98 13.89 38.30
CA ARG A 33 -39.93 13.26 39.12
C ARG A 33 -40.38 11.98 39.80
N ASP A 34 -41.59 12.01 40.36
CA ASP A 34 -42.17 10.84 41.06
C ASP A 34 -42.50 9.73 40.07
N ALA A 35 -43.06 10.10 38.92
CA ALA A 35 -43.33 9.16 37.82
C ALA A 35 -42.03 8.54 37.29
N ALA A 36 -40.96 9.33 37.11
CA ALA A 36 -39.63 8.83 36.70
C ALA A 36 -39.03 7.83 37.70
N ALA A 37 -39.16 8.11 38.99
CA ALA A 37 -38.70 7.23 40.06
C ALA A 37 -39.46 5.91 40.10
N GLN A 38 -40.80 6.00 40.05
CA GLN A 38 -41.68 4.81 40.00
C GLN A 38 -41.38 3.93 38.78
N LEU A 39 -41.26 4.55 37.60
CA LEU A 39 -40.98 3.87 36.36
C LEU A 39 -39.60 3.22 36.37
N ALA A 40 -38.54 3.94 36.83
CA ALA A 40 -37.21 3.39 36.92
C ALA A 40 -37.12 2.15 37.82
N ALA A 41 -37.82 2.17 38.96
CA ALA A 41 -37.86 1.04 39.88
C ALA A 41 -38.57 -0.19 39.25
N ALA A 42 -39.66 0.03 38.53
CA ALA A 42 -40.41 -1.04 37.85
C ALA A 42 -39.60 -1.63 36.67
N MET A 43 -38.97 -0.78 35.86
CA MET A 43 -38.16 -1.20 34.70
C MET A 43 -36.86 -1.94 35.08
N ALA A 44 -36.32 -1.71 36.27
CA ALA A 44 -35.05 -2.32 36.68
C ALA A 44 -35.17 -3.80 37.12
N THR A 45 -36.34 -4.38 37.10
CA THR A 45 -36.52 -5.80 37.51
C THR A 45 -36.21 -6.75 36.35
N PRO A 46 -35.56 -7.90 36.62
CA PRO A 46 -35.23 -8.88 35.58
C PRO A 46 -36.43 -9.38 34.79
N GLU A 47 -37.55 -9.58 35.46
CA GLU A 47 -38.80 -10.04 34.84
C GLU A 47 -39.37 -9.01 33.89
N ALA A 48 -39.47 -7.74 34.29
CA ALA A 48 -39.93 -6.65 33.44
C ALA A 48 -39.05 -6.48 32.21
N ILE A 49 -37.73 -6.55 32.35
CA ILE A 49 -36.78 -6.46 31.25
C ILE A 49 -36.99 -7.61 30.27
N THR A 50 -37.15 -8.83 30.75
CA THR A 50 -37.37 -10.01 29.90
C THR A 50 -38.69 -9.89 29.13
N ASN A 51 -39.77 -9.51 29.80
CA ASN A 51 -41.08 -9.31 29.16
C ASN A 51 -41.03 -8.20 28.10
N ALA A 52 -40.41 -7.07 28.44
CA ALA A 52 -40.25 -5.94 27.52
C ALA A 52 -39.39 -6.31 26.31
N TRP A 53 -38.30 -7.10 26.49
CA TRP A 53 -37.49 -7.61 25.39
C TRP A 53 -38.33 -8.48 24.43
N HIS A 54 -39.17 -9.37 24.94
CA HIS A 54 -40.00 -10.22 24.10
C HIS A 54 -41.12 -9.44 23.40
N ALA A 55 -41.57 -8.33 23.97
CA ALA A 55 -42.57 -7.45 23.38
C ALA A 55 -42.02 -6.57 22.24
N LEU A 56 -40.67 -6.41 22.14
CA LEU A 56 -40.08 -5.63 21.07
C LEU A 56 -40.28 -6.28 19.68
N PRO A 57 -40.52 -5.49 18.62
CA PRO A 57 -40.41 -5.94 17.24
C PRO A 57 -39.04 -6.48 16.89
N ASP A 58 -38.95 -7.34 15.88
CA ASP A 58 -37.68 -7.98 15.49
C ASP A 58 -36.59 -7.01 15.05
N ASP A 59 -36.93 -5.92 14.38
CA ASP A 59 -36.01 -4.86 13.97
C ASP A 59 -35.47 -4.09 15.18
N GLN A 60 -36.29 -3.80 16.19
CA GLN A 60 -35.89 -3.17 17.42
C GLN A 60 -35.00 -4.08 18.27
N ARG A 61 -35.28 -5.39 18.33
CA ARG A 61 -34.41 -6.37 18.98
C ARG A 61 -33.05 -6.44 18.31
N ARG A 62 -32.99 -6.42 16.99
CA ARG A 62 -31.74 -6.42 16.23
C ARG A 62 -30.93 -5.14 16.47
N ALA A 63 -31.58 -3.97 16.50
CA ALA A 63 -30.93 -2.70 16.78
C ALA A 63 -30.36 -2.66 18.20
N LEU A 64 -31.14 -3.07 19.18
CA LEU A 64 -30.70 -3.13 20.58
C LEU A 64 -29.59 -4.16 20.78
N GLY A 65 -29.70 -5.32 20.11
CA GLY A 65 -28.65 -6.33 20.08
C GLY A 65 -27.32 -5.81 19.52
N THR A 66 -27.37 -5.04 18.44
CA THR A 66 -26.17 -4.40 17.86
C THR A 66 -25.54 -3.42 18.86
N LEU A 67 -26.35 -2.64 19.55
CA LEU A 67 -25.87 -1.71 20.58
C LEU A 67 -25.25 -2.44 21.78
N LEU A 68 -25.86 -3.53 22.22
CA LEU A 68 -25.34 -4.37 23.31
C LEU A 68 -24.02 -5.06 22.96
N ALA A 69 -23.88 -5.57 21.74
CA ALA A 69 -22.65 -6.16 21.22
C ALA A 69 -21.50 -5.12 21.17
N GLY A 70 -21.80 -3.85 20.89
CA GLY A 70 -20.87 -2.73 20.94
C GLY A 70 -20.60 -2.19 22.36
N GLY A 71 -20.91 -2.95 23.40
CA GLY A 71 -20.68 -2.54 24.78
C GLY A 71 -21.78 -1.66 25.36
N GLY A 72 -22.96 -1.66 24.75
CA GLY A 72 -24.17 -0.95 25.21
C GLY A 72 -24.16 0.54 24.93
N ARG A 73 -23.27 1.01 24.07
CA ARG A 73 -23.19 2.42 23.63
C ARG A 73 -22.61 2.51 22.21
N MET A 74 -22.97 3.58 21.51
CA MET A 74 -22.53 3.84 20.15
C MET A 74 -22.70 5.34 19.84
N PRO A 75 -21.88 5.96 18.97
CA PRO A 75 -22.15 7.31 18.48
C PRO A 75 -23.56 7.43 17.88
N LEU A 76 -24.29 8.47 18.23
CA LEU A 76 -25.68 8.65 17.79
C LEU A 76 -25.79 8.64 16.26
N ARG A 77 -24.86 9.28 15.56
CA ARG A 77 -24.83 9.34 14.08
C ARG A 77 -24.71 7.96 13.45
N VAL A 78 -23.90 7.06 14.03
CA VAL A 78 -23.73 5.67 13.58
C VAL A 78 -25.04 4.91 13.77
N PHE A 79 -25.66 5.05 14.94
CA PHE A 79 -26.91 4.37 15.27
C PHE A 79 -28.07 4.81 14.38
N THR A 80 -28.26 6.13 14.24
CA THR A 80 -29.37 6.69 13.46
C THR A 80 -29.23 6.45 11.97
N ARG A 81 -28.02 6.40 11.42
CA ARG A 81 -27.80 6.05 10.01
C ARG A 81 -28.31 4.65 9.68
N ARG A 82 -28.14 3.71 10.59
CA ARG A 82 -28.55 2.31 10.38
C ARG A 82 -30.01 2.05 10.75
N TRP A 83 -30.51 2.72 11.78
CA TRP A 83 -31.79 2.41 12.39
C TRP A 83 -32.80 3.55 12.31
N GLY A 84 -32.46 4.62 11.59
CA GLY A 84 -33.28 5.80 11.36
C GLY A 84 -33.20 6.83 12.50
N GLU A 85 -33.70 8.01 12.23
CA GLU A 85 -33.65 9.13 13.17
C GLU A 85 -34.82 9.13 14.15
N VAL A 86 -34.63 9.78 15.29
CA VAL A 86 -35.68 10.12 16.26
C VAL A 86 -36.10 11.56 16.00
N ARG A 87 -37.35 11.79 15.67
CA ARG A 87 -37.91 13.12 15.41
C ARG A 87 -37.78 14.01 16.63
N ALA A 88 -37.20 15.20 16.46
CA ALA A 88 -37.22 16.22 17.52
C ALA A 88 -38.62 16.84 17.62
N MET A 89 -39.26 16.68 18.75
CA MET A 89 -40.58 17.22 19.01
C MET A 89 -40.66 17.91 20.36
N GLY A 90 -41.26 19.08 20.40
CA GLY A 90 -41.58 19.75 21.66
C GLY A 90 -42.83 19.15 22.34
N PRO A 91 -43.06 19.43 23.64
CA PRO A 91 -44.10 18.81 24.46
C PRO A 91 -45.49 18.83 23.85
N GLY A 92 -45.93 19.95 23.36
CA GLY A 92 -47.27 20.09 22.77
C GLY A 92 -47.44 19.36 21.43
N ARG A 93 -46.36 19.05 20.71
CA ARG A 93 -46.38 18.24 19.50
C ARG A 93 -46.39 16.75 19.84
N LEU A 94 -45.65 16.35 20.88
CA LEU A 94 -45.62 14.99 21.41
C LEU A 94 -47.01 14.52 21.85
N GLU A 95 -47.74 15.36 22.56
CA GLU A 95 -49.09 15.04 23.04
C GLU A 95 -50.09 14.88 21.88
N ARG A 96 -49.96 15.69 20.82
CA ARG A 96 -50.89 15.63 19.68
C ARG A 96 -50.58 14.50 18.71
N GLU A 97 -49.30 14.30 18.38
CA GLU A 97 -48.87 13.35 17.33
C GLU A 97 -48.65 11.93 17.86
N GLN A 98 -48.40 11.79 19.15
CA GLN A 98 -48.17 10.50 19.84
C GLN A 98 -47.23 9.56 19.06
N PRO A 99 -45.97 9.98 18.75
CA PRO A 99 -45.07 9.26 17.83
C PRO A 99 -44.72 7.83 18.29
N TRP A 100 -44.96 7.50 19.54
CA TRP A 100 -44.81 6.13 20.07
C TRP A 100 -45.81 5.13 19.52
N GLN A 101 -46.95 5.58 18.96
CA GLN A 101 -47.95 4.70 18.34
C GLN A 101 -47.50 4.28 16.93
N GLU A 102 -46.92 5.21 16.17
CA GLU A 102 -46.39 4.98 14.84
C GLU A 102 -44.99 5.59 14.70
N PRO A 103 -43.93 4.92 15.25
CA PRO A 103 -42.57 5.40 15.12
C PRO A 103 -42.12 5.33 13.68
N VAL A 104 -41.51 6.42 13.18
CA VAL A 104 -41.02 6.49 11.79
C VAL A 104 -39.74 5.70 11.57
N SER A 105 -39.13 5.22 12.64
CA SER A 105 -37.86 4.47 12.59
C SER A 105 -37.73 3.50 13.76
N THR A 106 -36.88 2.50 13.59
CA THR A 106 -36.48 1.55 14.64
C THR A 106 -35.87 2.27 15.85
N ALA A 107 -35.00 3.28 15.60
CA ALA A 107 -34.37 4.08 16.64
C ALA A 107 -35.44 4.87 17.44
N GLU A 108 -36.43 5.44 16.76
CA GLU A 108 -37.54 6.17 17.42
C GLU A 108 -38.38 5.24 18.26
N GLY A 109 -38.67 4.03 17.79
CA GLY A 109 -39.38 3.00 18.57
C GLY A 109 -38.64 2.66 19.87
N LEU A 110 -37.34 2.36 19.79
CA LEU A 110 -36.51 2.08 20.97
C LEU A 110 -36.44 3.28 21.94
N TRP A 111 -36.44 4.49 21.39
CA TRP A 111 -36.44 5.72 22.17
C TRP A 111 -37.71 5.89 22.99
N TYR A 112 -38.88 5.71 22.38
CA TYR A 112 -40.17 5.83 23.05
C TYR A 112 -40.50 4.62 23.92
N ASN A 113 -39.90 3.46 23.68
CA ASN A 113 -39.98 2.29 24.55
C ASN A 113 -38.99 2.37 25.74
N GLY A 114 -38.16 3.39 25.82
CA GLY A 114 -37.27 3.64 26.96
C GLY A 114 -36.02 2.75 27.05
N PHE A 115 -35.67 2.00 26.01
CA PHE A 115 -34.48 1.15 26.00
C PHE A 115 -33.18 1.92 25.76
N ILE A 116 -33.24 3.06 25.10
CA ILE A 116 -32.07 3.89 24.75
C ILE A 116 -32.21 5.31 25.30
N SER A 117 -31.06 5.86 25.65
CA SER A 117 -30.90 7.24 26.10
C SER A 117 -29.73 7.90 25.38
N ARG A 118 -29.65 9.23 25.45
CA ARG A 118 -28.58 10.02 24.81
C ARG A 118 -27.70 10.69 25.87
N ALA A 119 -26.43 10.86 25.55
CA ALA A 119 -25.48 11.59 26.35
C ALA A 119 -24.42 12.21 25.45
N PHE A 120 -23.66 13.18 25.99
CA PHE A 120 -22.45 13.70 25.36
C PHE A 120 -21.25 13.02 25.98
N GLU A 121 -20.33 12.55 25.16
CA GLU A 121 -19.01 12.06 25.57
C GLU A 121 -17.92 12.97 24.99
N GLN A 122 -16.83 13.10 25.73
CA GLN A 122 -15.68 13.89 25.33
C GLN A 122 -14.65 12.98 24.68
N ALA A 123 -14.27 13.27 23.44
CA ALA A 123 -13.14 12.65 22.75
C ALA A 123 -12.00 13.66 22.58
N ALA A 124 -10.86 13.19 22.07
CA ALA A 124 -9.73 14.04 21.75
C ALA A 124 -10.06 15.13 20.71
N GLU A 125 -11.03 14.88 19.86
CA GLU A 125 -11.46 15.76 18.75
C GLU A 125 -12.68 16.63 19.10
N GLY A 126 -13.22 16.52 20.33
CA GLY A 126 -14.37 17.30 20.79
C GLY A 126 -15.44 16.46 21.47
N ALA A 127 -16.57 17.11 21.82
CA ALA A 127 -17.72 16.43 22.39
C ALA A 127 -18.63 15.89 21.27
N TYR A 128 -19.05 14.63 21.38
CA TYR A 128 -19.98 14.01 20.45
C TYR A 128 -21.13 13.34 21.20
N GLU A 129 -22.27 13.20 20.53
CA GLU A 129 -23.47 12.60 21.10
C GLU A 129 -23.46 11.09 20.94
N VAL A 130 -23.72 10.35 22.01
CA VAL A 130 -23.85 8.90 22.04
C VAL A 130 -25.26 8.47 22.42
N VAL A 131 -25.71 7.39 21.81
CA VAL A 131 -26.83 6.60 22.27
C VAL A 131 -26.33 5.46 23.14
N PHE A 132 -27.01 5.19 24.24
CA PHE A 132 -26.62 4.11 25.14
C PHE A 132 -27.82 3.44 25.79
N VAL A 133 -27.63 2.19 26.20
CA VAL A 133 -28.58 1.44 27.04
C VAL A 133 -28.22 1.72 28.51
N PRO A 134 -29.17 2.19 29.33
CA PRO A 134 -28.92 2.37 30.77
C PRO A 134 -28.35 1.10 31.42
N PRO A 135 -27.40 1.24 32.37
CA PRO A 135 -26.70 0.09 32.96
C PRO A 135 -27.63 -0.96 33.59
N GLU A 136 -28.71 -0.51 34.22
CA GLU A 136 -29.70 -1.37 34.89
C GLU A 136 -30.41 -2.27 33.88
N LEU A 137 -30.78 -1.74 32.71
CA LEU A 137 -31.39 -2.52 31.63
C LEU A 137 -30.36 -3.47 31.00
N ARG A 138 -29.18 -2.95 30.76
CA ARG A 138 -28.09 -3.71 30.14
C ARG A 138 -27.71 -4.97 30.93
N ALA A 139 -27.76 -4.90 32.26
CA ALA A 139 -27.36 -6.01 33.13
C ALA A 139 -28.24 -7.27 32.93
N HIS A 140 -29.46 -7.13 32.46
CA HIS A 140 -30.42 -8.22 32.37
C HIS A 140 -30.92 -8.49 30.95
N LEU A 141 -30.55 -7.63 29.97
CA LEU A 141 -30.87 -7.89 28.57
C LEU A 141 -30.01 -9.04 28.04
N PRO A 142 -30.57 -9.93 27.19
CA PRO A 142 -29.82 -11.03 26.62
C PRO A 142 -28.71 -10.47 25.70
N LEU A 143 -27.47 -10.85 25.98
CA LEU A 143 -26.38 -10.56 25.06
C LEU A 143 -26.60 -11.33 23.76
N PRO A 144 -26.71 -10.66 22.63
CA PRO A 144 -26.86 -11.37 21.38
C PRO A 144 -25.60 -12.21 21.13
N SER A 145 -25.79 -13.47 20.80
CA SER A 145 -24.74 -14.32 20.21
C SER A 145 -24.49 -13.87 18.76
N THR A 146 -24.27 -12.57 18.54
CA THR A 146 -24.04 -12.08 17.18
C THR A 146 -22.60 -12.38 16.84
N PRO A 147 -22.33 -13.22 15.85
CA PRO A 147 -20.98 -13.35 15.31
C PRO A 147 -20.52 -11.99 14.79
N PRO A 148 -19.20 -11.74 14.76
CA PRO A 148 -18.67 -10.50 14.16
C PRO A 148 -19.28 -10.32 12.79
N SER A 149 -19.53 -9.07 12.39
CA SER A 149 -20.20 -8.71 11.12
C SER A 149 -19.70 -9.56 9.96
N THR A 150 -20.47 -10.61 9.64
CA THR A 150 -20.11 -11.51 8.54
C THR A 150 -20.56 -10.86 7.25
N ILE A 151 -19.64 -10.58 6.35
CA ILE A 151 -19.96 -10.08 5.02
C ILE A 151 -20.39 -11.25 4.13
N ALA A 152 -21.50 -11.08 3.42
CA ALA A 152 -21.93 -12.03 2.41
C ALA A 152 -21.10 -11.77 1.14
N LEU A 153 -20.15 -12.65 0.85
CA LEU A 153 -19.31 -12.57 -0.34
C LEU A 153 -19.66 -13.70 -1.30
N GLU A 154 -20.09 -13.34 -2.50
CA GLU A 154 -20.30 -14.29 -3.58
C GLU A 154 -19.03 -14.43 -4.42
N PRO A 155 -18.59 -15.67 -4.73
CA PRO A 155 -17.50 -15.91 -5.65
C PRO A 155 -17.80 -15.30 -7.03
N ALA A 156 -16.80 -14.69 -7.63
CA ALA A 156 -16.87 -14.19 -9.00
C ALA A 156 -16.24 -15.21 -9.97
N SER A 157 -16.59 -15.11 -11.25
CA SER A 157 -15.93 -15.88 -12.30
C SER A 157 -14.48 -15.44 -12.46
N GLU A 158 -13.65 -16.34 -12.97
CA GLU A 158 -12.25 -16.04 -13.28
C GLU A 158 -12.17 -14.92 -14.33
N PRO A 159 -11.36 -13.86 -14.08
CA PRO A 159 -11.23 -12.75 -15.00
C PRO A 159 -10.44 -13.16 -16.27
N ALA A 160 -10.74 -12.51 -17.39
CA ALA A 160 -10.08 -12.78 -18.67
C ALA A 160 -8.57 -12.49 -18.64
N THR A 161 -8.14 -11.54 -17.84
CA THR A 161 -6.72 -11.19 -17.67
C THR A 161 -6.40 -11.12 -16.18
N VAL A 162 -5.34 -11.80 -15.77
CA VAL A 162 -4.85 -11.84 -14.39
C VAL A 162 -3.51 -11.14 -14.31
N ARG A 163 -3.40 -10.22 -13.34
CA ARG A 163 -2.12 -9.70 -12.86
C ARG A 163 -1.77 -10.51 -11.60
N PRO A 164 -0.89 -11.49 -11.70
CA PRO A 164 -0.61 -12.39 -10.59
C PRO A 164 0.18 -11.65 -9.49
N ALA A 165 -0.09 -12.03 -8.27
CA ALA A 165 0.76 -11.70 -7.14
C ALA A 165 2.12 -12.38 -7.30
N GLY A 166 3.18 -11.62 -7.10
CA GLY A 166 4.54 -12.11 -7.30
C GLY A 166 5.53 -11.55 -6.30
N ASP A 167 6.79 -11.82 -6.56
CA ASP A 167 7.91 -11.37 -5.73
C ASP A 167 8.52 -10.05 -6.20
N ALA A 168 7.88 -9.35 -7.14
CA ALA A 168 8.42 -8.14 -7.77
C ALA A 168 8.81 -7.07 -6.74
N LEU A 169 8.03 -6.88 -5.66
CA LEU A 169 8.39 -5.92 -4.61
C LEU A 169 9.62 -6.37 -3.82
N LEU A 170 9.75 -7.66 -3.52
CA LEU A 170 10.93 -8.20 -2.83
C LEU A 170 12.20 -7.99 -3.66
N ASP A 171 12.09 -8.21 -4.97
CA ASP A 171 13.19 -7.99 -5.90
C ASP A 171 13.55 -6.51 -6.03
N ASP A 172 12.55 -5.65 -6.01
CA ASP A 172 12.74 -4.20 -6.07
C ASP A 172 13.33 -3.65 -4.77
N VAL A 173 12.99 -4.19 -3.61
CA VAL A 173 13.68 -3.88 -2.34
C VAL A 173 15.17 -4.25 -2.44
N CYS A 174 15.48 -5.45 -2.93
CA CYS A 174 16.87 -5.87 -3.14
C CYS A 174 17.60 -4.93 -4.11
N THR A 175 16.95 -4.56 -5.21
CA THR A 175 17.49 -3.64 -6.23
C THR A 175 17.73 -2.24 -5.65
N LEU A 176 16.80 -1.74 -4.84
CA LEU A 176 16.94 -0.46 -4.13
C LEU A 176 18.12 -0.47 -3.17
N LEU A 177 18.22 -1.50 -2.32
CA LEU A 177 19.34 -1.64 -1.38
C LEU A 177 20.69 -1.75 -2.13
N ALA A 178 20.75 -2.54 -3.20
CA ALA A 178 21.92 -2.67 -4.04
C ALA A 178 22.30 -1.36 -4.76
N TYR A 179 21.31 -0.59 -5.19
CA TYR A 179 21.51 0.74 -5.77
C TYR A 179 22.13 1.70 -4.74
N LEU A 180 21.55 1.80 -3.57
CA LEU A 180 22.02 2.67 -2.50
C LEU A 180 23.41 2.27 -1.95
N GLN A 181 23.78 1.00 -2.07
CA GLN A 181 25.12 0.53 -1.69
C GLN A 181 26.21 1.11 -2.60
N ASN A 182 25.92 1.32 -3.88
CA ASN A 182 26.89 1.77 -4.87
C ASN A 182 26.81 3.26 -5.19
N GLU A 183 25.62 3.85 -5.14
CA GLU A 183 25.39 5.25 -5.51
C GLU A 183 25.40 6.17 -4.27
N ARG A 184 25.94 7.37 -4.44
CA ARG A 184 25.96 8.39 -3.38
C ARG A 184 24.68 9.22 -3.43
N LEU A 185 23.58 8.67 -2.92
CA LEU A 185 22.31 9.38 -2.85
C LEU A 185 22.30 10.34 -1.65
N ARG A 186 22.12 11.63 -1.93
CA ARG A 186 21.91 12.68 -0.92
C ARG A 186 20.45 13.07 -0.95
N PRO A 187 19.70 12.85 0.12
CA PRO A 187 18.31 13.30 0.18
C PRO A 187 18.21 14.81 0.01
N ASN A 188 17.10 15.26 -0.57
CA ASN A 188 16.74 16.66 -0.58
C ASN A 188 16.47 17.16 0.87
N PRO A 189 16.50 18.49 1.13
CA PRO A 189 16.18 19.03 2.46
C PRO A 189 14.83 18.58 3.01
N GLU A 190 13.88 18.33 2.14
CA GLU A 190 12.51 17.85 2.45
C GLU A 190 12.42 16.32 2.63
N GLY A 191 13.56 15.60 2.57
CA GLY A 191 13.61 14.15 2.73
C GLY A 191 13.37 13.34 1.44
N GLY A 192 12.96 13.98 0.35
CA GLY A 192 12.79 13.34 -0.96
C GLY A 192 14.11 12.98 -1.64
N TRP A 193 14.02 12.21 -2.72
CA TRP A 193 15.20 11.84 -3.52
C TRP A 193 15.38 12.77 -4.72
N PRO A 194 16.62 13.02 -5.16
CA PRO A 194 16.86 13.77 -6.39
C PRO A 194 16.28 13.02 -7.61
N ALA A 195 15.57 13.72 -8.48
CA ALA A 195 14.86 13.15 -9.63
C ALA A 195 15.74 12.26 -10.55
N HIS A 196 17.02 12.61 -10.69
CA HIS A 196 17.95 11.80 -11.50
C HIS A 196 18.24 10.43 -10.86
N HIS A 197 18.22 10.31 -9.52
CA HIS A 197 18.34 9.03 -8.83
C HIS A 197 17.05 8.21 -8.97
N GLU A 198 15.89 8.84 -8.83
CA GLU A 198 14.60 8.20 -9.05
C GLU A 198 14.49 7.63 -10.47
N ALA A 199 14.81 8.43 -11.48
CA ALA A 199 14.79 8.00 -12.88
C ALA A 199 15.78 6.85 -13.18
N ARG A 200 16.97 6.85 -12.55
CA ARG A 200 17.95 5.76 -12.70
C ARG A 200 17.52 4.48 -11.98
N LEU A 201 16.90 4.62 -10.82
CA LEU A 201 16.37 3.49 -10.07
C LEU A 201 15.17 2.88 -10.82
N ALA A 202 14.22 3.70 -11.27
CA ALA A 202 13.02 3.28 -11.99
C ALA A 202 13.33 2.33 -13.18
N ARG A 203 14.43 2.56 -13.90
CA ARG A 203 14.88 1.70 -15.00
C ARG A 203 15.35 0.30 -14.56
N ARG A 204 15.56 0.08 -13.28
CA ARG A 204 16.05 -1.16 -12.68
C ARG A 204 14.98 -1.94 -11.94
N LEU A 205 13.84 -1.31 -11.68
CA LEU A 205 12.71 -1.91 -11.00
C LEU A 205 11.83 -2.68 -11.97
N HIS A 206 11.09 -3.66 -11.45
CA HIS A 206 10.07 -4.38 -12.20
C HIS A 206 8.88 -3.51 -12.54
N ASP A 207 8.53 -2.59 -11.63
CA ASP A 207 7.43 -1.66 -11.82
C ASP A 207 7.85 -0.29 -11.26
N ALA A 208 7.81 0.71 -12.14
CA ALA A 208 8.20 2.08 -11.87
C ALA A 208 7.01 3.00 -11.55
N ASP A 209 5.85 2.43 -11.19
CA ASP A 209 4.71 3.22 -10.73
C ASP A 209 5.12 4.14 -9.56
N PRO A 210 4.87 5.45 -9.64
CA PRO A 210 5.31 6.41 -8.63
C PRO A 210 4.74 6.12 -7.23
N ALA A 211 3.49 5.66 -7.12
CA ALA A 211 2.88 5.34 -5.83
C ALA A 211 3.53 4.10 -5.21
N ARG A 212 3.83 3.09 -6.04
CA ARG A 212 4.56 1.90 -5.62
C ARG A 212 6.01 2.21 -5.21
N LEU A 213 6.67 3.11 -5.93
CA LEU A 213 8.02 3.55 -5.58
C LEU A 213 8.04 4.33 -4.25
N ALA A 214 7.06 5.20 -4.02
CA ALA A 214 6.90 5.90 -2.75
C ALA A 214 6.66 4.91 -1.59
N PHE A 215 5.81 3.91 -1.81
CA PHE A 215 5.56 2.84 -0.84
C PHE A 215 6.83 2.03 -0.52
N LEU A 216 7.56 1.60 -1.54
CA LEU A 216 8.83 0.89 -1.42
C LEU A 216 9.85 1.70 -0.60
N HIS A 217 10.01 2.97 -0.93
CA HIS A 217 10.93 3.87 -0.25
C HIS A 217 10.56 4.04 1.24
N HIS A 218 9.27 4.27 1.49
CA HIS A 218 8.76 4.42 2.85
C HIS A 218 8.99 3.16 3.69
N LEU A 219 8.65 1.97 3.18
CA LEU A 219 8.84 0.70 3.89
C LEU A 219 10.29 0.45 4.28
N VAL A 220 11.23 0.67 3.36
CA VAL A 220 12.66 0.45 3.63
C VAL A 220 13.19 1.41 4.69
N GLN A 221 12.66 2.65 4.74
CA GLN A 221 12.98 3.61 5.80
C GLN A 221 12.33 3.23 7.13
N HIS A 222 11.04 2.92 7.13
CA HIS A 222 10.27 2.55 8.32
C HIS A 222 10.89 1.32 9.01
N LEU A 223 11.29 0.31 8.24
CA LEU A 223 11.95 -0.90 8.75
C LEU A 223 13.40 -0.67 9.23
N GLY A 224 13.92 0.55 9.13
CA GLY A 224 15.24 0.91 9.62
C GLY A 224 16.39 0.31 8.80
N TRP A 225 16.15 -0.06 7.53
CA TRP A 225 17.18 -0.65 6.67
C TRP A 225 18.09 0.38 6.01
N LEU A 226 17.78 1.67 6.20
CA LEU A 226 18.60 2.77 5.71
C LEU A 226 19.20 3.57 6.86
N ARG A 227 20.46 3.94 6.71
CA ARG A 227 21.17 4.85 7.62
C ARG A 227 21.73 6.04 6.87
N VAL A 228 21.76 7.16 7.56
CA VAL A 228 22.42 8.36 7.05
C VAL A 228 23.89 8.30 7.46
N THR A 229 24.79 8.25 6.50
CA THR A 229 26.24 8.30 6.74
C THR A 229 26.81 9.64 6.33
N SER A 230 27.73 10.17 7.12
CA SER A 230 28.56 11.30 6.73
C SER A 230 29.94 10.75 6.38
N PRO A 231 30.31 10.63 5.08
CA PRO A 231 31.70 10.25 4.74
C PRO A 231 32.67 11.32 5.27
N ALA A 232 33.82 10.86 5.76
CA ALA A 232 34.85 11.69 6.42
C ALA A 232 35.26 12.94 5.62
N PRO A 233 35.99 13.88 6.23
CA PRO A 233 35.48 15.11 6.78
C PRO A 233 35.21 16.20 5.74
N ALA A 234 34.28 17.07 6.06
CA ALA A 234 34.06 18.44 5.55
C ALA A 234 33.54 18.68 4.11
N LEU A 235 33.59 17.76 3.14
CA LEU A 235 33.17 18.06 1.75
C LEU A 235 32.07 17.19 1.16
N SER A 236 31.56 16.20 1.89
CA SER A 236 30.55 15.29 1.38
C SER A 236 29.34 15.21 2.34
N GLY A 237 28.24 15.84 1.96
CA GLY A 237 26.99 15.85 2.74
C GLY A 237 26.47 14.44 3.08
N ARG A 238 25.44 14.40 3.92
CA ARG A 238 24.77 13.17 4.36
C ARG A 238 24.33 12.32 3.17
N CYS A 239 24.70 11.04 3.15
CA CYS A 239 24.29 10.07 2.12
C CYS A 239 23.48 8.95 2.75
N LEU A 240 22.44 8.52 2.04
CA LEU A 240 21.70 7.29 2.39
C LEU A 240 22.49 6.06 1.99
N ARG A 241 22.58 5.11 2.90
CA ARG A 241 23.21 3.80 2.71
C ARG A 241 22.38 2.71 3.36
N PRO A 242 22.40 1.49 2.82
CA PRO A 242 21.83 0.36 3.55
C PRO A 242 22.52 0.17 4.89
N ASP A 243 21.75 -0.11 5.92
CA ASP A 243 22.31 -0.60 7.19
C ASP A 243 22.70 -2.07 7.03
N PRO A 244 23.97 -2.44 7.19
CA PRO A 244 24.44 -3.77 6.86
C PRO A 244 23.85 -4.86 7.76
N GLY A 245 23.47 -4.56 9.01
CA GLY A 245 22.89 -5.54 9.93
C GLY A 245 21.49 -5.97 9.51
N PRO A 246 20.48 -5.10 9.67
CA PRO A 246 19.10 -5.46 9.37
C PRO A 246 18.84 -5.74 7.88
N ALA A 247 19.48 -5.01 6.97
CA ALA A 247 19.32 -5.26 5.53
C ALA A 247 19.87 -6.63 5.12
N ALA A 248 21.06 -7.04 5.62
CA ALA A 248 21.63 -8.35 5.32
C ALA A 248 20.81 -9.48 5.94
N ALA A 249 20.32 -9.32 7.16
CA ALA A 249 19.48 -10.32 7.82
C ALA A 249 18.21 -10.61 7.00
N TRP A 250 17.54 -9.56 6.53
CA TRP A 250 16.37 -9.69 5.66
C TRP A 250 16.72 -10.36 4.32
N LEU A 251 17.78 -9.93 3.65
CA LEU A 251 18.20 -10.49 2.36
C LEU A 251 18.57 -11.98 2.43
N GLN A 252 18.98 -12.48 3.61
CA GLN A 252 19.34 -13.89 3.86
C GLN A 252 18.17 -14.76 4.30
N SER A 253 17.04 -14.18 4.66
CA SER A 253 15.86 -14.93 5.06
C SER A 253 15.14 -15.55 3.85
N SER A 254 14.22 -16.48 4.10
CA SER A 254 13.43 -17.14 3.06
C SER A 254 12.47 -16.14 2.38
N CYS A 255 11.98 -16.47 1.19
CA CYS A 255 11.09 -15.60 0.42
C CYS A 255 9.80 -15.26 1.18
N GLY A 256 9.20 -16.26 1.86
CA GLY A 256 8.04 -16.05 2.72
C GLY A 256 8.34 -15.11 3.88
N GLN A 257 9.45 -15.35 4.60
CA GLN A 257 9.88 -14.49 5.70
C GLN A 257 10.15 -13.06 5.23
N GLN A 258 10.77 -12.89 4.06
CA GLN A 258 11.01 -11.57 3.47
C GLN A 258 9.69 -10.83 3.22
N ARG A 259 8.70 -11.52 2.68
CA ARG A 259 7.37 -10.96 2.42
C ARG A 259 6.65 -10.63 3.72
N ASP A 260 6.68 -11.53 4.69
CA ASP A 260 6.01 -11.35 5.98
C ASP A 260 6.52 -10.12 6.72
N VAL A 261 7.84 -9.87 6.70
CA VAL A 261 8.44 -8.67 7.30
C VAL A 261 7.93 -7.39 6.64
N LEU A 262 7.83 -7.36 5.29
CA LEU A 262 7.28 -6.19 4.58
C LEU A 262 5.79 -6.01 4.85
N ALA A 263 5.03 -7.10 4.84
CA ALA A 263 3.58 -7.07 5.05
C ALA A 263 3.22 -6.64 6.47
N GLN A 264 3.92 -7.15 7.48
CA GLN A 264 3.76 -6.73 8.87
C GLN A 264 4.22 -5.29 9.06
N GLY A 265 5.37 -4.93 8.45
CA GLY A 265 5.86 -3.56 8.47
C GLY A 265 4.83 -2.56 7.97
N TRP A 266 4.15 -2.85 6.84
CA TRP A 266 3.05 -2.01 6.36
C TRP A 266 1.81 -2.09 7.26
N ARG A 267 1.39 -3.29 7.67
CA ARG A 267 0.17 -3.47 8.48
C ARG A 267 0.19 -2.65 9.75
N ASP A 268 1.35 -2.63 10.42
CA ASP A 268 1.51 -2.08 11.76
C ASP A 268 2.09 -0.64 11.75
N ASP A 269 2.34 -0.05 10.58
CA ASP A 269 2.91 1.29 10.43
C ASP A 269 1.86 2.39 10.56
N PRO A 270 1.88 3.19 11.63
CA PRO A 270 0.97 4.33 11.78
C PRO A 270 1.37 5.55 10.95
N THR A 271 2.57 5.55 10.35
CA THR A 271 3.12 6.73 9.66
C THR A 271 2.82 6.74 8.16
N TRP A 272 2.53 5.58 7.56
CA TRP A 272 2.01 5.50 6.20
C TRP A 272 0.50 5.66 6.20
N ASN A 273 0.02 6.80 5.73
CA ASN A 273 -1.42 7.05 5.65
C ASN A 273 -1.95 6.72 4.25
N ASP A 274 -2.55 5.55 4.10
CA ASP A 274 -3.05 5.05 2.82
C ASP A 274 -4.04 5.99 2.15
N LEU A 275 -4.86 6.72 2.92
CA LEU A 275 -5.84 7.67 2.38
C LEU A 275 -5.19 8.79 1.55
N PHE A 276 -3.99 9.23 1.93
CA PHE A 276 -3.24 10.27 1.23
C PHE A 276 -2.57 9.78 -0.07
N HIS A 277 -2.60 8.47 -0.31
CA HIS A 277 -2.03 7.84 -1.51
C HIS A 277 -3.10 7.36 -2.51
N VAL A 278 -4.38 7.58 -2.22
CA VAL A 278 -5.47 7.31 -3.17
C VAL A 278 -5.44 8.36 -4.28
N ALA A 279 -5.13 7.95 -5.50
CA ALA A 279 -4.87 8.85 -6.63
C ALA A 279 -6.05 9.78 -6.99
N THR A 280 -7.28 9.37 -6.66
CA THR A 280 -8.50 10.17 -6.92
C THR A 280 -8.81 11.17 -5.81
N LEU A 281 -8.10 11.10 -4.69
CA LEU A 281 -8.35 11.91 -3.50
C LEU A 281 -7.21 12.89 -3.23
N ARG A 282 -7.58 14.05 -2.74
CA ARG A 282 -6.66 15.05 -2.19
C ARG A 282 -7.09 15.45 -0.79
N PRO A 283 -6.66 14.71 0.24
CA PRO A 283 -6.87 15.09 1.62
C PRO A 283 -6.09 16.37 1.94
N GLU A 284 -6.72 17.32 2.63
CA GLU A 284 -6.11 18.57 3.06
C GLU A 284 -5.86 18.49 4.57
N ASP A 285 -4.60 18.44 5.00
CA ASP A 285 -4.25 18.49 6.41
C ASP A 285 -4.42 19.92 6.94
N THR A 286 -5.55 20.16 7.58
CA THR A 286 -5.88 21.45 8.21
C THR A 286 -5.53 21.48 9.69
N GLY A 287 -5.06 20.36 10.25
CA GLY A 287 -4.90 20.17 11.69
C GLY A 287 -6.23 20.06 12.46
N ALA A 288 -7.38 20.22 11.79
CA ALA A 288 -8.69 20.14 12.41
C ALA A 288 -9.27 18.73 12.45
N TRP A 289 -8.71 17.81 11.70
CA TRP A 289 -9.12 16.41 11.64
C TRP A 289 -7.90 15.48 11.44
N ARG A 290 -8.05 14.26 11.87
CA ARG A 290 -7.05 13.20 11.66
C ARG A 290 -7.77 11.90 11.40
N ASN A 291 -7.19 11.05 10.56
CA ASN A 291 -7.58 9.65 10.46
C ASN A 291 -6.45 8.77 11.01
N ASP A 292 -6.84 7.63 11.55
CA ASP A 292 -5.90 6.58 11.95
C ASP A 292 -5.83 5.53 10.82
N PRO A 293 -4.71 5.44 10.08
CA PRO A 293 -4.58 4.48 8.98
C PRO A 293 -4.68 3.03 9.46
N LEU A 294 -4.36 2.76 10.73
CA LEU A 294 -4.43 1.41 11.29
C LEU A 294 -5.87 0.91 11.39
N LEU A 295 -6.84 1.79 11.68
CA LEU A 295 -8.26 1.41 11.73
C LEU A 295 -8.73 0.85 10.38
N ALA A 296 -8.44 1.57 9.29
CA ALA A 296 -8.81 1.13 7.94
C ALA A 296 -8.16 -0.22 7.58
N ARG A 297 -6.85 -0.37 7.81
CA ARG A 297 -6.13 -1.62 7.53
C ARG A 297 -6.66 -2.78 8.34
N GLN A 298 -6.84 -2.62 9.64
CA GLN A 298 -7.37 -3.67 10.52
C GLN A 298 -8.77 -4.11 10.11
N ALA A 299 -9.65 -3.15 9.77
CA ALA A 299 -11.00 -3.47 9.32
C ALA A 299 -10.97 -4.26 8.00
N ILE A 300 -10.22 -3.80 7.00
CA ILE A 300 -10.16 -4.47 5.71
C ILE A 300 -9.49 -5.85 5.83
N ILE A 301 -8.45 -6.00 6.65
CA ILE A 301 -7.83 -7.30 6.96
C ILE A 301 -8.86 -8.25 7.58
N ARG A 302 -9.66 -7.81 8.57
CA ARG A 302 -10.73 -8.63 9.17
C ARG A 302 -11.77 -9.08 8.13
N HIS A 303 -12.14 -8.20 7.20
CA HIS A 303 -13.07 -8.56 6.14
C HIS A 303 -12.45 -9.53 5.12
N LEU A 304 -11.17 -9.35 4.77
CA LEU A 304 -10.44 -10.27 3.90
C LEU A 304 -10.24 -11.66 4.52
N GLN A 305 -10.16 -11.76 5.84
CA GLN A 305 -10.13 -13.06 6.55
C GLN A 305 -11.41 -13.89 6.35
N GLN A 306 -12.49 -13.29 5.87
CA GLN A 306 -13.73 -14.00 5.52
C GLN A 306 -13.74 -14.49 4.06
N CYS A 307 -12.75 -14.08 3.25
CA CYS A 307 -12.58 -14.57 1.89
C CYS A 307 -12.02 -16.00 1.89
N ARG A 308 -12.52 -16.84 1.00
CA ARG A 308 -11.92 -18.17 0.75
C ARG A 308 -10.62 -18.00 -0.04
N PRO A 309 -9.52 -18.63 0.37
CA PRO A 309 -8.28 -18.63 -0.39
C PRO A 309 -8.49 -19.08 -1.84
N GLN A 310 -7.71 -18.51 -2.75
CA GLN A 310 -7.74 -18.83 -4.19
C GLN A 310 -9.09 -18.63 -4.90
N THR A 311 -10.04 -17.94 -4.27
CA THR A 311 -11.37 -17.65 -4.82
C THR A 311 -11.41 -16.21 -5.32
N TRP A 312 -11.93 -16.00 -6.53
CA TRP A 312 -12.14 -14.67 -7.10
C TRP A 312 -13.35 -13.98 -6.50
N TYR A 313 -13.22 -12.69 -6.24
CA TYR A 313 -14.29 -11.80 -5.78
C TYR A 313 -14.32 -10.55 -6.63
N ALA A 314 -15.51 -10.10 -7.00
CA ALA A 314 -15.67 -8.80 -7.65
C ALA A 314 -15.34 -7.69 -6.64
N LEU A 315 -14.41 -6.81 -7.01
CA LEU A 315 -13.93 -5.73 -6.13
C LEU A 315 -15.07 -4.78 -5.72
N GLY A 316 -15.97 -4.48 -6.66
CA GLY A 316 -17.15 -3.66 -6.38
C GLY A 316 -18.11 -4.31 -5.37
N HIS A 317 -18.33 -5.65 -5.46
CA HIS A 317 -19.17 -6.37 -4.49
C HIS A 317 -18.53 -6.42 -3.10
N PHE A 318 -17.20 -6.59 -3.02
CA PHE A 318 -16.49 -6.53 -1.75
C PHE A 318 -16.65 -5.16 -1.09
N VAL A 319 -16.46 -4.06 -1.84
CA VAL A 319 -16.66 -2.69 -1.35
C VAL A 319 -18.09 -2.49 -0.86
N ALA A 320 -19.09 -2.95 -1.62
CA ALA A 320 -20.51 -2.84 -1.22
C ALA A 320 -20.82 -3.65 0.05
N ALA A 321 -20.24 -4.86 0.19
CA ALA A 321 -20.40 -5.70 1.37
C ALA A 321 -19.79 -5.04 2.62
N VAL A 322 -18.59 -4.44 2.51
CA VAL A 322 -17.97 -3.67 3.61
C VAL A 322 -18.84 -2.46 3.96
N LYS A 323 -19.33 -1.70 2.96
CA LYS A 323 -20.22 -0.55 3.19
C LYS A 323 -21.46 -0.94 3.97
N GLN A 324 -22.03 -2.12 3.67
CA GLN A 324 -23.22 -2.61 4.35
C GLN A 324 -22.92 -3.10 5.78
N ALA A 325 -21.79 -3.77 5.98
CA ALA A 325 -21.45 -4.40 7.25
C ALA A 325 -20.81 -3.42 8.25
N GLU A 326 -19.86 -2.61 7.80
CA GLU A 326 -19.06 -1.72 8.64
C GLU A 326 -18.72 -0.41 7.90
N PRO A 327 -19.72 0.44 7.58
CA PRO A 327 -19.48 1.66 6.82
C PRO A 327 -18.53 2.63 7.52
N ASP A 328 -18.51 2.64 8.84
CA ASP A 328 -17.74 3.57 9.67
C ASP A 328 -16.34 3.05 10.06
N PHE A 329 -15.80 2.08 9.31
CA PHE A 329 -14.56 1.36 9.65
C PHE A 329 -13.34 2.26 9.89
N GLN A 330 -13.28 3.44 9.28
CA GLN A 330 -12.22 4.44 9.52
C GLN A 330 -12.73 5.72 10.21
N ARG A 331 -14.03 5.83 10.47
CA ARG A 331 -14.70 6.96 11.12
C ARG A 331 -15.55 6.46 12.29
N PRO A 332 -14.94 6.06 13.40
CA PRO A 332 -15.65 5.35 14.48
C PRO A 332 -16.77 6.17 15.12
N ASP A 333 -16.73 7.51 15.02
CA ASP A 333 -17.79 8.43 15.46
C ASP A 333 -18.87 8.66 14.39
N GLY A 334 -18.70 8.13 13.18
CA GLY A 334 -19.62 8.25 12.06
C GLY A 334 -19.72 9.65 11.46
N ASP A 335 -18.71 10.50 11.66
CA ASP A 335 -18.67 11.84 11.08
C ASP A 335 -18.09 11.82 9.65
N TYR A 336 -18.93 12.16 8.67
CA TYR A 336 -18.56 12.26 7.26
C TYR A 336 -18.48 13.71 6.77
N THR A 337 -18.54 14.69 7.68
CA THR A 337 -18.57 16.11 7.32
C THR A 337 -17.35 16.90 7.76
N SER A 338 -16.58 16.38 8.72
CA SER A 338 -15.44 17.10 9.30
C SER A 338 -14.13 16.94 8.54
N TRP A 339 -14.02 15.95 7.63
CA TRP A 339 -12.79 15.71 6.87
C TRP A 339 -12.76 16.54 5.58
N TYR A 340 -11.66 17.24 5.37
CA TYR A 340 -11.43 18.07 4.19
C TYR A 340 -10.74 17.25 3.10
N ILE A 341 -11.53 16.58 2.27
CA ILE A 341 -11.05 15.75 1.17
C ILE A 341 -11.65 16.27 -0.15
N ARG A 342 -10.80 16.51 -1.16
CA ARG A 342 -11.25 16.89 -2.50
C ARG A 342 -11.13 15.71 -3.46
N ASP A 343 -12.06 15.64 -4.38
CA ASP A 343 -11.93 14.84 -5.58
C ASP A 343 -10.93 15.51 -6.54
N VAL A 344 -9.93 14.76 -7.00
CA VAL A 344 -8.84 15.29 -7.84
C VAL A 344 -9.34 15.76 -9.21
N ALA A 345 -10.34 15.07 -9.78
CA ALA A 345 -10.84 15.36 -11.13
C ALA A 345 -11.74 16.59 -11.16
N THR A 346 -12.60 16.76 -10.15
CA THR A 346 -13.59 17.84 -10.11
C THR A 346 -13.17 19.02 -9.23
N GLY A 347 -12.25 18.81 -8.30
CA GLY A 347 -11.85 19.77 -7.27
C GLY A 347 -12.91 19.99 -6.18
N ALA A 348 -14.05 19.29 -6.24
CA ALA A 348 -15.12 19.40 -5.28
C ALA A 348 -14.79 18.74 -3.95
N TYR A 349 -15.29 19.25 -2.84
CA TYR A 349 -15.21 18.58 -1.56
C TYR A 349 -16.13 17.35 -1.51
N LEU A 350 -15.58 16.24 -1.02
CA LEU A 350 -16.28 15.01 -0.75
C LEU A 350 -16.72 15.01 0.73
N SER A 351 -17.97 15.38 0.97
CA SER A 351 -18.55 15.52 2.32
C SER A 351 -19.88 14.77 2.35
N GLY A 352 -20.28 14.31 3.52
CA GLY A 352 -21.50 13.52 3.70
C GLY A 352 -21.34 12.04 3.36
N PHE A 353 -22.28 11.23 3.84
CA PHE A 353 -22.29 9.78 3.60
C PHE A 353 -22.47 9.40 2.13
N GLU A 354 -23.08 10.27 1.34
CA GLU A 354 -23.20 10.14 -0.13
C GLU A 354 -21.85 10.05 -0.84
N SER A 355 -20.80 10.64 -0.25
CA SER A 355 -19.42 10.58 -0.78
C SER A 355 -18.66 9.31 -0.38
N TRP A 356 -19.29 8.38 0.36
CA TRP A 356 -18.64 7.17 0.90
C TRP A 356 -17.93 6.33 -0.16
N ASP A 357 -18.56 6.09 -1.30
CA ASP A 357 -17.95 5.29 -2.37
C ASP A 357 -16.74 5.97 -3.00
N GLY A 358 -16.74 7.31 -3.00
CA GLY A 358 -15.62 8.13 -3.48
C GLY A 358 -14.45 8.19 -2.51
N VAL A 359 -14.66 8.06 -1.22
CA VAL A 359 -13.62 8.15 -0.17
C VAL A 359 -13.28 6.77 0.38
N GLU A 360 -14.18 6.17 1.16
CA GLU A 360 -13.98 4.87 1.80
C GLU A 360 -13.88 3.74 0.76
N GLY A 361 -14.78 3.76 -0.23
CA GLY A 361 -14.76 2.80 -1.33
C GLY A 361 -13.48 2.91 -2.17
N ALA A 362 -13.00 4.12 -2.43
CA ALA A 362 -11.73 4.35 -3.12
C ALA A 362 -10.53 3.87 -2.30
N LEU A 363 -10.54 4.10 -0.98
CA LEU A 363 -9.51 3.60 -0.08
C LEU A 363 -9.44 2.08 -0.06
N ILE A 364 -10.58 1.38 0.02
CA ILE A 364 -10.63 -0.10 -0.04
C ILE A 364 -10.02 -0.60 -1.35
N ARG A 365 -10.38 0.01 -2.47
CA ARG A 365 -9.81 -0.34 -3.78
C ARG A 365 -8.29 -0.12 -3.82
N TYR A 366 -7.83 0.99 -3.27
CA TYR A 366 -6.41 1.27 -3.17
C TYR A 366 -5.68 0.24 -2.30
N LEU A 367 -6.19 -0.10 -1.12
CA LEU A 367 -5.57 -1.09 -0.24
C LEU A 367 -5.39 -2.45 -0.94
N ILE A 368 -6.40 -2.89 -1.71
CA ILE A 368 -6.37 -4.17 -2.42
C ILE A 368 -5.48 -4.11 -3.66
N ALA A 369 -5.65 -3.09 -4.52
CA ALA A 369 -4.96 -2.98 -5.80
C ALA A 369 -3.52 -2.41 -5.67
N GLY A 370 -3.22 -1.74 -4.58
CA GLY A 370 -1.93 -1.18 -4.22
C GLY A 370 -1.19 -2.06 -3.22
N PRO A 371 -1.16 -1.71 -1.93
CA PRO A 371 -0.31 -2.37 -0.93
C PRO A 371 -0.44 -3.90 -0.91
N LEU A 372 -1.65 -4.46 -0.89
CA LEU A 372 -1.84 -5.92 -0.85
C LEU A 372 -1.33 -6.60 -2.13
N ALA A 373 -1.61 -6.02 -3.30
CA ALA A 373 -1.10 -6.56 -4.56
C ALA A 373 0.42 -6.40 -4.70
N TRP A 374 0.96 -5.22 -4.33
CA TRP A 374 2.40 -4.98 -4.37
C TRP A 374 3.19 -5.91 -3.46
N LEU A 375 2.66 -6.19 -2.26
CA LEU A 375 3.23 -7.15 -1.31
C LEU A 375 3.08 -8.62 -1.75
N GLY A 376 2.41 -8.87 -2.87
CA GLY A 376 2.19 -10.22 -3.37
C GLY A 376 1.09 -10.99 -2.61
N LEU A 377 0.22 -10.30 -1.88
CA LEU A 377 -0.84 -10.90 -1.06
C LEU A 377 -2.17 -11.09 -1.82
N ALA A 378 -2.37 -10.35 -2.91
CA ALA A 378 -3.57 -10.45 -3.74
C ALA A 378 -3.24 -10.47 -5.23
N ASP A 379 -3.85 -11.39 -5.98
CA ASP A 379 -3.93 -11.36 -7.44
C ASP A 379 -5.03 -10.40 -7.87
N LEU A 380 -4.82 -9.71 -8.98
CA LEU A 380 -5.79 -8.76 -9.52
C LEU A 380 -6.35 -9.25 -10.87
N GLY A 381 -7.67 -9.21 -10.99
CA GLY A 381 -8.38 -9.46 -12.23
C GLY A 381 -8.66 -8.14 -12.95
N VAL A 382 -8.22 -8.03 -14.21
CA VAL A 382 -8.44 -6.86 -15.06
C VAL A 382 -9.22 -7.25 -16.31
N THR A 383 -10.00 -6.32 -16.87
CA THR A 383 -10.73 -6.56 -18.11
C THR A 383 -9.83 -6.44 -19.34
N THR A 384 -8.82 -5.59 -19.26
CA THR A 384 -7.81 -5.37 -20.31
C THR A 384 -6.43 -5.23 -19.69
N PRO A 385 -5.35 -5.61 -20.38
CA PRO A 385 -3.98 -5.38 -19.90
C PRO A 385 -3.78 -3.90 -19.55
N GLY A 386 -3.28 -3.61 -18.33
CA GLY A 386 -3.10 -2.25 -17.82
C GLY A 386 -4.39 -1.55 -17.35
N GLY A 387 -5.55 -2.21 -17.45
CA GLY A 387 -6.84 -1.67 -16.99
C GLY A 387 -6.97 -1.63 -15.47
N THR A 388 -8.02 -0.93 -15.01
CA THR A 388 -8.39 -0.88 -13.59
C THR A 388 -8.83 -2.26 -13.10
N PRO A 389 -8.35 -2.72 -11.94
CA PRO A 389 -8.78 -3.98 -11.35
C PRO A 389 -10.28 -4.01 -11.06
N ALA A 390 -10.94 -5.05 -11.54
CA ALA A 390 -12.38 -5.29 -11.33
C ALA A 390 -12.62 -6.45 -10.35
N ALA A 391 -11.64 -7.34 -10.18
CA ALA A 391 -11.71 -8.49 -9.29
C ALA A 391 -10.37 -8.69 -8.56
N PHE A 392 -10.42 -9.43 -7.48
CA PHE A 392 -9.24 -9.85 -6.73
C PHE A 392 -9.44 -11.26 -6.17
N ARG A 393 -8.33 -11.93 -5.87
CA ARG A 393 -8.31 -13.12 -5.02
C ARG A 393 -7.10 -13.07 -4.09
N LEU A 394 -7.21 -13.71 -2.94
CA LEU A 394 -6.06 -13.89 -2.06
C LEU A 394 -5.09 -14.88 -2.70
N SER A 395 -3.83 -14.47 -2.83
CA SER A 395 -2.75 -15.38 -3.20
C SER A 395 -2.49 -16.39 -2.09
N GLN A 396 -1.68 -17.42 -2.34
CA GLN A 396 -1.24 -18.34 -1.28
C GLN A 396 -0.52 -17.58 -0.13
N ALA A 397 0.33 -16.61 -0.48
CA ALA A 397 1.00 -15.76 0.50
C ALA A 397 0.01 -14.88 1.28
N GLY A 398 -1.00 -14.33 0.60
CA GLY A 398 -2.07 -13.58 1.26
C GLY A 398 -2.89 -14.42 2.22
N ALA A 399 -3.23 -15.64 1.82
CA ALA A 399 -3.92 -16.58 2.70
C ALA A 399 -3.07 -16.93 3.94
N THR A 400 -1.77 -17.14 3.77
CA THR A 400 -0.84 -17.39 4.88
C THR A 400 -0.74 -16.17 5.80
N PHE A 401 -0.56 -14.96 5.25
CA PHE A 401 -0.48 -13.72 6.02
C PHE A 401 -1.75 -13.45 6.86
N LEU A 402 -2.91 -13.82 6.34
CA LEU A 402 -4.20 -13.69 7.02
C LEU A 402 -4.51 -14.84 8.00
N GLY A 403 -3.63 -15.85 8.10
CA GLY A 403 -3.85 -17.03 8.95
C GLY A 403 -4.90 -18.01 8.41
N LEU A 404 -5.19 -17.96 7.11
CA LEU A 404 -6.17 -18.84 6.44
C LEU A 404 -5.54 -20.10 5.81
N ALA A 405 -4.22 -20.14 5.71
CA ALA A 405 -3.47 -21.26 5.16
C ALA A 405 -2.08 -21.37 5.80
N GLU A 406 -1.55 -22.58 5.78
CA GLU A 406 -0.16 -22.81 6.17
C GLU A 406 0.81 -22.31 5.09
N PRO A 407 2.04 -21.86 5.48
CA PRO A 407 3.04 -21.45 4.51
C PRO A 407 3.44 -22.65 3.62
N PRO A 408 3.52 -22.45 2.29
CA PRO A 408 3.95 -23.50 1.40
C PRO A 408 5.44 -23.81 1.62
N PRO A 409 5.89 -25.06 1.38
CA PRO A 409 7.30 -25.40 1.41
C PRO A 409 8.04 -24.61 0.31
N GLU A 410 9.14 -23.95 0.69
CA GLU A 410 9.96 -23.20 -0.25
C GLU A 410 11.09 -24.10 -0.80
N PRO A 411 11.19 -24.27 -2.13
CA PRO A 411 12.31 -24.98 -2.73
C PRO A 411 13.61 -24.17 -2.52
N ALA A 412 14.72 -24.88 -2.36
CA ALA A 412 16.02 -24.22 -2.32
C ALA A 412 16.26 -23.45 -3.65
N PRO A 413 16.63 -22.17 -3.62
CA PRO A 413 16.83 -21.41 -4.83
C PRO A 413 18.02 -21.94 -5.63
N ALA A 414 17.89 -21.96 -6.96
CA ALA A 414 18.96 -22.38 -7.86
C ALA A 414 20.24 -21.54 -7.63
N PRO A 415 21.44 -22.12 -7.82
CA PRO A 415 22.70 -21.38 -7.72
C PRO A 415 22.83 -20.34 -8.84
N LEU A 416 23.78 -19.41 -8.69
CA LEU A 416 24.17 -18.51 -9.75
C LEU A 416 24.81 -19.28 -10.90
N ALA A 417 24.64 -18.79 -12.14
CA ALA A 417 25.31 -19.34 -13.30
C ALA A 417 26.23 -18.28 -13.94
N ILE A 418 27.47 -18.66 -14.24
CA ILE A 418 28.45 -17.78 -14.91
C ILE A 418 28.60 -18.27 -16.35
N GLN A 419 28.43 -17.36 -17.31
CA GLN A 419 28.59 -17.62 -18.73
C GLN A 419 30.02 -17.30 -19.21
N PRO A 420 30.46 -17.85 -20.35
CA PRO A 420 31.80 -17.63 -20.88
C PRO A 420 32.12 -16.17 -21.22
N ASP A 421 31.12 -15.33 -21.45
CA ASP A 421 31.25 -13.88 -21.72
C ASP A 421 31.27 -13.03 -20.45
N PHE A 422 31.55 -13.63 -19.29
CA PHE A 422 31.55 -13.00 -17.96
C PHE A 422 30.16 -12.52 -17.50
N THR A 423 29.09 -12.92 -18.16
CA THR A 423 27.72 -12.67 -17.71
C THR A 423 27.37 -13.63 -16.57
N ILE A 424 26.70 -13.10 -15.56
CA ILE A 424 26.24 -13.84 -14.38
C ILE A 424 24.72 -13.76 -14.35
N LEU A 425 24.08 -14.93 -14.37
CA LEU A 425 22.65 -15.08 -14.17
C LEU A 425 22.38 -15.37 -12.70
N ALA A 426 21.67 -14.46 -12.05
CA ALA A 426 21.33 -14.55 -10.62
C ALA A 426 19.81 -14.76 -10.45
N PRO A 427 19.38 -15.95 -10.01
CA PRO A 427 17.97 -16.19 -9.73
C PRO A 427 17.38 -15.15 -8.78
N SER A 428 16.10 -14.76 -8.97
CA SER A 428 15.45 -13.71 -8.20
C SER A 428 15.48 -14.00 -6.70
N ALA A 429 15.27 -15.25 -6.31
CA ALA A 429 15.29 -15.68 -4.90
C ALA A 429 16.68 -15.59 -4.24
N ARG A 430 17.77 -15.46 -5.00
CA ARG A 430 19.13 -15.26 -4.48
C ARG A 430 19.43 -13.78 -4.20
N ARG A 431 18.56 -13.12 -3.40
CA ARG A 431 18.60 -11.66 -3.17
C ARG A 431 19.87 -11.22 -2.44
N TYR A 432 20.35 -12.01 -1.49
CA TYR A 432 21.61 -11.68 -0.81
C TYR A 432 22.82 -11.70 -1.78
N GLU A 433 22.90 -12.75 -2.60
CA GLU A 433 23.95 -12.85 -3.60
C GLU A 433 23.84 -11.74 -4.65
N ARG A 434 22.62 -11.38 -5.10
CA ARG A 434 22.38 -10.24 -6.01
C ARG A 434 22.85 -8.91 -5.38
N PHE A 435 22.58 -8.71 -4.10
CA PHE A 435 23.05 -7.53 -3.36
C PHE A 435 24.57 -7.47 -3.30
N GLN A 436 25.26 -8.61 -3.09
CA GLN A 436 26.72 -8.69 -3.12
C GLN A 436 27.29 -8.53 -4.53
N LEU A 437 26.67 -9.15 -5.55
CA LEU A 437 27.06 -9.01 -6.95
C LEU A 437 27.08 -7.55 -7.41
N ALA A 438 26.13 -6.74 -6.99
CA ALA A 438 26.05 -5.33 -7.36
C ALA A 438 27.32 -4.53 -7.01
N ARG A 439 28.15 -5.01 -6.06
CA ARG A 439 29.45 -4.39 -5.68
C ARG A 439 30.56 -4.73 -6.66
N VAL A 440 30.50 -5.93 -7.25
CA VAL A 440 31.62 -6.52 -8.00
C VAL A 440 31.33 -6.71 -9.49
N ALA A 441 30.06 -6.61 -9.88
CA ALA A 441 29.63 -6.73 -11.27
C ALA A 441 28.73 -5.56 -11.67
N ASP A 442 28.65 -5.25 -12.95
CA ASP A 442 27.71 -4.26 -13.47
C ASP A 442 26.36 -4.90 -13.72
N TRP A 443 25.31 -4.20 -13.31
CA TRP A 443 23.96 -4.57 -13.66
C TRP A 443 23.73 -4.36 -15.16
N VAL A 444 23.18 -5.37 -15.82
CA VAL A 444 22.85 -5.33 -17.26
C VAL A 444 21.35 -5.10 -17.45
N ARG A 445 20.52 -5.96 -16.85
CA ARG A 445 19.06 -5.85 -16.87
C ARG A 445 18.44 -6.61 -15.70
N THR A 446 17.27 -6.15 -15.29
CA THR A 446 16.34 -6.93 -14.47
C THR A 446 15.58 -7.85 -15.45
N GLY A 447 15.49 -9.13 -15.16
CA GLY A 447 14.63 -10.04 -15.91
C GLY A 447 13.14 -9.70 -15.68
N ASP A 448 12.26 -10.35 -16.42
CA ASP A 448 10.84 -10.37 -16.08
C ASP A 448 10.63 -10.92 -14.66
N PRO A 449 9.50 -10.64 -14.00
CA PRO A 449 9.23 -11.17 -12.67
C PRO A 449 9.42 -12.70 -12.63
N GLY A 450 10.32 -13.17 -11.76
CA GLY A 450 10.70 -14.57 -11.65
C GLY A 450 11.87 -15.02 -12.54
N ALA A 451 12.26 -14.22 -13.55
CA ALA A 451 13.45 -14.50 -14.34
C ALA A 451 14.74 -14.06 -13.62
N PRO A 452 15.90 -14.68 -13.95
CA PRO A 452 17.17 -14.28 -13.37
C PRO A 452 17.57 -12.85 -13.74
N ALA A 453 18.06 -12.10 -12.76
CA ALA A 453 18.72 -10.82 -13.00
C ALA A 453 20.09 -11.06 -13.66
N VAL A 454 20.46 -10.19 -14.59
CA VAL A 454 21.67 -10.32 -15.40
C VAL A 454 22.70 -9.28 -14.97
N TYR A 455 23.88 -9.79 -14.62
CA TYR A 455 25.04 -8.98 -14.26
C TYR A 455 26.21 -9.34 -15.17
N ARG A 456 27.21 -8.46 -15.26
CA ARG A 456 28.44 -8.73 -16.03
C ARG A 456 29.67 -8.25 -15.24
N LEU A 457 30.68 -9.11 -15.17
CA LEU A 457 32.01 -8.71 -14.70
C LEU A 457 32.68 -7.87 -15.78
N THR A 458 33.11 -6.69 -15.41
CA THR A 458 33.80 -5.76 -16.30
C THR A 458 35.04 -5.17 -15.59
N PRO A 459 36.02 -4.68 -16.31
CA PRO A 459 37.16 -3.96 -15.71
C PRO A 459 36.68 -2.81 -14.80
N THR A 460 35.64 -2.09 -15.21
CA THR A 460 35.05 -0.99 -14.43
C THR A 460 34.44 -1.48 -13.12
N SER A 461 33.72 -2.60 -13.14
CA SER A 461 33.11 -3.17 -11.93
C SER A 461 34.16 -3.71 -10.96
N LEU A 462 35.24 -4.32 -11.48
CA LEU A 462 36.35 -4.81 -10.67
C LEU A 462 37.15 -3.66 -10.04
N GLU A 463 37.40 -2.58 -10.80
CA GLU A 463 38.05 -1.37 -10.26
C GLU A 463 37.18 -0.71 -9.16
N ARG A 464 35.86 -0.69 -9.33
CA ARG A 464 34.92 -0.25 -8.28
C ARG A 464 35.02 -1.12 -7.03
N ALA A 465 35.06 -2.46 -7.19
CA ALA A 465 35.25 -3.41 -6.11
C ALA A 465 36.57 -3.17 -5.36
N ARG A 466 37.68 -3.00 -6.09
CA ARG A 466 39.00 -2.70 -5.53
C ARG A 466 38.99 -1.42 -4.70
N ARG A 467 38.35 -0.34 -5.18
CA ARG A 467 38.17 0.92 -4.42
C ARG A 467 37.33 0.76 -3.14
N GLN A 468 36.47 -0.25 -3.10
CA GLN A 468 35.72 -0.63 -1.90
C GLN A 468 36.50 -1.61 -0.98
N GLY A 469 37.74 -1.92 -1.28
CA GLY A 469 38.55 -2.85 -0.51
C GLY A 469 38.24 -4.33 -0.75
N ILE A 470 37.65 -4.66 -1.91
CA ILE A 470 37.32 -6.04 -2.29
C ILE A 470 38.33 -6.51 -3.33
N PRO A 471 39.35 -7.33 -2.95
CA PRO A 471 40.32 -7.89 -3.88
C PRO A 471 39.70 -8.98 -4.75
N VAL A 472 40.29 -9.25 -5.93
CA VAL A 472 39.82 -10.27 -6.88
C VAL A 472 39.73 -11.66 -6.24
N ALA A 473 40.64 -12.02 -5.33
CA ALA A 473 40.54 -13.28 -4.59
C ALA A 473 39.20 -13.44 -3.82
N ARG A 474 38.73 -12.36 -3.22
CA ARG A 474 37.40 -12.36 -2.53
C ARG A 474 36.25 -12.45 -3.52
N VAL A 475 36.38 -11.85 -4.71
CA VAL A 475 35.38 -11.97 -5.78
C VAL A 475 35.28 -13.43 -6.23
N LEU A 476 36.41 -14.10 -6.47
CA LEU A 476 36.47 -15.50 -6.87
C LEU A 476 35.88 -16.44 -5.78
N GLU A 477 36.25 -16.23 -4.52
CA GLU A 477 35.68 -16.97 -3.39
C GLU A 477 34.16 -16.84 -3.29
N PHE A 478 33.65 -15.60 -3.42
CA PHE A 478 32.22 -15.33 -3.42
C PHE A 478 31.51 -16.03 -4.58
N LEU A 479 32.04 -15.93 -5.80
CA LEU A 479 31.44 -16.53 -6.98
C LEU A 479 31.46 -18.07 -6.89
N SER A 480 32.54 -18.69 -6.44
CA SER A 480 32.62 -20.14 -6.22
C SER A 480 31.56 -20.64 -5.24
N ARG A 481 31.37 -19.92 -4.13
CA ARG A 481 30.34 -20.24 -3.14
C ARG A 481 28.93 -20.05 -3.70
N ALA A 482 28.69 -18.98 -4.43
CA ALA A 482 27.37 -18.62 -4.93
C ALA A 482 26.94 -19.52 -6.12
N THR A 483 27.87 -20.05 -6.91
CA THR A 483 27.61 -21.02 -7.97
C THR A 483 27.54 -22.46 -7.45
N GLY A 484 28.07 -22.74 -6.26
CA GLY A 484 28.19 -24.09 -5.72
C GLY A 484 29.17 -24.98 -6.50
N ALA A 485 29.99 -24.41 -7.35
CA ALA A 485 30.93 -25.10 -8.23
C ALA A 485 32.25 -24.29 -8.36
N PRO A 486 33.37 -24.97 -8.68
CA PRO A 486 34.62 -24.28 -9.01
C PRO A 486 34.43 -23.31 -10.19
N ILE A 487 35.05 -22.16 -10.10
CA ILE A 487 35.04 -21.17 -11.18
C ILE A 487 35.80 -21.71 -12.40
N PRO A 488 35.28 -21.57 -13.61
CA PRO A 488 35.99 -21.98 -14.82
C PRO A 488 37.37 -21.35 -14.90
N ARG A 489 38.42 -22.15 -15.20
CA ARG A 489 39.82 -21.72 -15.18
C ARG A 489 40.09 -20.48 -16.03
N PHE A 490 39.39 -20.34 -17.16
CA PHE A 490 39.58 -19.18 -18.03
C PHE A 490 39.06 -17.88 -17.40
N ILE A 491 37.96 -17.95 -16.61
CA ILE A 491 37.42 -16.81 -15.87
C ILE A 491 38.36 -16.45 -14.72
N GLU A 492 38.79 -17.44 -13.95
CA GLU A 492 39.75 -17.27 -12.87
C GLU A 492 41.06 -16.63 -13.40
N GLY A 493 41.62 -17.17 -14.51
CA GLY A 493 42.80 -16.64 -15.16
C GLY A 493 42.62 -15.21 -15.64
N ALA A 494 41.49 -14.89 -16.28
CA ALA A 494 41.22 -13.54 -16.77
C ALA A 494 41.09 -12.51 -15.63
N LEU A 495 40.41 -12.85 -14.53
CA LEU A 495 40.27 -11.97 -13.38
C LEU A 495 41.59 -11.74 -12.65
N THR A 496 42.40 -12.80 -12.48
CA THR A 496 43.73 -12.72 -11.88
C THR A 496 44.70 -11.91 -12.75
N HIS A 497 44.64 -12.11 -14.07
CA HIS A 497 45.44 -11.32 -15.03
C HIS A 497 45.06 -9.84 -14.97
N TRP A 498 43.75 -9.54 -14.96
CA TRP A 498 43.27 -8.17 -14.80
C TRP A 498 43.76 -7.53 -13.48
N ASP A 499 43.75 -8.29 -12.37
CA ASP A 499 44.21 -7.77 -11.07
C ASP A 499 45.66 -7.31 -11.09
N THR A 500 46.48 -7.97 -11.91
CA THR A 500 47.92 -7.69 -12.05
C THR A 500 48.24 -6.61 -13.08
N HIS A 501 47.56 -6.62 -14.23
CA HIS A 501 47.89 -5.79 -15.40
C HIS A 501 46.86 -4.70 -15.71
N GLY A 502 45.65 -4.79 -15.12
CA GLY A 502 44.56 -3.89 -15.43
C GLY A 502 43.86 -4.24 -16.75
N ALA A 503 43.19 -3.27 -17.36
CA ALA A 503 42.47 -3.45 -18.61
C ALA A 503 43.38 -3.25 -19.81
N GLU A 504 43.87 -4.35 -20.41
CA GLU A 504 44.73 -4.33 -21.59
C GLU A 504 43.95 -4.35 -22.92
N ALA A 505 42.69 -4.75 -22.90
CA ALA A 505 41.84 -4.78 -24.09
C ALA A 505 40.56 -3.97 -23.87
N ARG A 506 40.16 -3.19 -24.88
CA ARG A 506 38.94 -2.39 -24.87
C ARG A 506 38.16 -2.59 -26.16
N LEU A 507 36.91 -3.04 -26.04
CA LEU A 507 35.97 -3.15 -27.14
C LEU A 507 34.97 -2.00 -27.09
N GLU A 508 34.89 -1.25 -28.18
CA GLU A 508 33.95 -0.14 -28.31
C GLU A 508 33.04 -0.32 -29.54
N ARG A 509 31.76 0.03 -29.41
CA ARG A 509 30.91 0.24 -30.57
C ARG A 509 31.17 1.63 -31.13
N ALA A 510 31.62 1.71 -32.36
CA ALA A 510 31.92 2.95 -33.03
C ALA A 510 31.14 3.06 -34.35
N VAL A 511 30.74 4.27 -34.71
CA VAL A 511 30.29 4.59 -36.06
C VAL A 511 31.50 4.88 -36.91
N LEU A 512 31.64 4.15 -38.01
CA LEU A 512 32.76 4.32 -38.91
C LEU A 512 32.36 5.13 -40.14
N LEU A 513 33.01 6.27 -40.38
CA LEU A 513 32.98 6.96 -41.64
C LEU A 513 34.02 6.35 -42.58
N ARG A 514 33.59 5.78 -43.69
CA ARG A 514 34.47 5.29 -44.76
C ARG A 514 34.34 6.19 -45.98
N LEU A 515 35.43 6.64 -46.51
CA LEU A 515 35.50 7.53 -47.65
C LEU A 515 36.18 6.84 -48.84
N SER A 516 35.88 7.30 -50.04
CA SER A 516 36.39 6.73 -51.27
C SER A 516 37.90 7.06 -51.55
N SER A 517 38.47 8.07 -50.89
CA SER A 517 39.85 8.47 -51.08
C SER A 517 40.46 9.17 -49.87
N GLU A 518 41.78 9.09 -49.71
CA GLU A 518 42.56 9.80 -48.71
C GLU A 518 42.46 11.34 -48.86
N LYS A 519 42.35 11.83 -50.11
CA LYS A 519 42.15 13.24 -50.40
C LYS A 519 40.86 13.75 -49.75
N LEU A 520 39.80 13.01 -49.86
CA LEU A 520 38.50 13.35 -49.26
C LEU A 520 38.60 13.31 -47.72
N MET A 521 39.36 12.37 -47.13
CA MET A 521 39.60 12.31 -45.71
C MET A 521 40.36 13.56 -45.21
N ALA A 522 41.36 13.99 -45.97
CA ALA A 522 42.10 15.22 -45.64
C ALA A 522 41.19 16.47 -45.72
N GLU A 523 40.29 16.54 -46.71
CA GLU A 523 39.36 17.61 -46.86
C GLU A 523 38.35 17.70 -45.69
N ILE A 524 37.76 16.57 -45.30
CA ILE A 524 36.85 16.48 -44.16
C ILE A 524 37.54 16.85 -42.85
N LYS A 525 38.77 16.47 -42.65
CA LYS A 525 39.58 16.84 -41.46
C LYS A 525 40.00 18.30 -41.44
N SER A 526 40.23 18.90 -42.59
CA SER A 526 40.58 20.33 -42.68
C SER A 526 39.38 21.26 -42.56
N SER A 527 38.19 20.80 -42.92
CA SER A 527 36.96 21.60 -42.84
C SER A 527 36.53 21.87 -41.41
N PRO A 528 36.32 23.11 -40.96
CA PRO A 528 35.79 23.45 -39.64
C PRO A 528 34.41 22.86 -39.36
N ARG A 529 33.65 22.56 -40.41
CA ARG A 529 32.26 22.01 -40.28
C ARG A 529 32.24 20.53 -39.93
N THR A 530 33.20 19.75 -40.42
CA THR A 530 33.22 18.28 -40.29
C THR A 530 34.27 17.76 -39.30
N ARG A 531 35.42 18.43 -39.15
CA ARG A 531 36.52 17.99 -38.29
C ARG A 531 36.12 17.72 -36.83
N ARG A 532 35.14 18.46 -36.30
CA ARG A 532 34.65 18.35 -34.92
C ARG A 532 33.92 17.03 -34.63
N PHE A 533 33.47 16.34 -35.67
CA PHE A 533 32.77 15.07 -35.56
C PHE A 533 33.69 13.86 -35.67
N ILE A 534 34.90 14.07 -36.19
CA ILE A 534 35.93 13.03 -36.28
C ILE A 534 36.61 12.87 -34.94
N GLN A 535 36.50 11.68 -34.36
CA GLN A 535 37.10 11.36 -33.08
C GLN A 535 38.57 10.85 -33.26
N GLU A 536 38.73 9.86 -34.14
CA GLU A 536 40.01 9.21 -34.40
C GLU A 536 40.02 8.71 -35.86
N GLN A 537 41.17 8.80 -36.49
CA GLN A 537 41.39 8.22 -37.80
C GLN A 537 42.07 6.85 -37.65
N VAL A 538 41.39 5.79 -38.03
CA VAL A 538 41.84 4.40 -37.88
C VAL A 538 42.42 3.82 -39.17
N GLY A 539 42.37 4.57 -40.27
CA GLY A 539 42.93 4.15 -41.56
C GLY A 539 42.98 5.32 -42.54
N PRO A 540 43.62 5.13 -43.73
CA PRO A 540 43.78 6.20 -44.73
C PRO A 540 42.46 6.84 -45.14
N THR A 541 41.39 6.04 -45.24
CA THR A 541 40.06 6.44 -45.69
C THR A 541 38.97 6.20 -44.63
N THR A 542 39.36 5.81 -43.40
CA THR A 542 38.39 5.41 -42.36
C THR A 542 38.64 6.22 -41.07
N ALA A 543 37.56 6.75 -40.51
CA ALA A 543 37.60 7.49 -39.24
C ALA A 543 36.42 7.06 -38.33
N VAL A 544 36.66 7.15 -37.03
CA VAL A 544 35.63 6.95 -35.98
C VAL A 544 34.89 8.25 -35.77
N VAL A 545 33.57 8.15 -35.72
CA VAL A 545 32.63 9.22 -35.41
C VAL A 545 31.88 8.90 -34.12
N ARG A 546 31.60 9.90 -33.29
CA ARG A 546 30.82 9.69 -32.07
C ARG A 546 29.37 9.29 -32.41
N LYS A 547 28.83 8.27 -31.73
CA LYS A 547 27.49 7.77 -31.99
C LYS A 547 26.40 8.89 -31.96
N GLN A 548 26.52 9.87 -31.10
CA GLN A 548 25.55 10.97 -30.97
C GLN A 548 25.69 12.05 -32.06
N ASP A 549 26.81 12.10 -32.79
CA ASP A 549 27.13 13.18 -33.72
C ASP A 549 27.00 12.76 -35.19
N TRP A 550 26.83 11.47 -35.51
CA TRP A 550 26.75 11.01 -36.88
C TRP A 550 25.60 11.63 -37.69
N PRO A 551 24.38 11.91 -37.16
CA PRO A 551 23.34 12.55 -37.96
C PRO A 551 23.72 13.99 -38.38
N ARG A 552 24.46 14.67 -37.48
CA ARG A 552 24.99 16.02 -37.77
C ARG A 552 26.13 16.00 -38.78
N LEU A 553 26.93 14.94 -38.72
CA LEU A 553 27.98 14.73 -39.74
C LEU A 553 27.35 14.47 -41.10
N VAL A 554 26.31 13.65 -41.22
CA VAL A 554 25.60 13.39 -42.47
C VAL A 554 25.09 14.71 -43.09
N ALA A 555 24.50 15.57 -42.27
CA ALA A 555 24.06 16.92 -42.75
C ALA A 555 25.24 17.76 -43.24
N ALA A 556 26.35 17.77 -42.49
CA ALA A 556 27.55 18.54 -42.89
C ALA A 556 28.21 17.99 -44.17
N LEU A 557 28.18 16.68 -44.38
CA LEU A 557 28.64 16.05 -45.63
C LEU A 557 27.73 16.40 -46.81
N GLY A 558 26.40 16.44 -46.58
CA GLY A 558 25.46 16.92 -47.57
C GLY A 558 25.69 18.38 -48.02
N GLU A 559 26.06 19.26 -47.09
CA GLU A 559 26.45 20.64 -47.39
C GLU A 559 27.76 20.73 -48.24
N MET A 560 28.62 19.72 -48.13
CA MET A 560 29.84 19.59 -48.94
C MET A 560 29.56 18.88 -50.29
N GLY A 561 28.33 18.57 -50.62
CA GLY A 561 27.93 17.88 -51.85
C GLY A 561 28.17 16.37 -51.82
N LEU A 562 28.40 15.77 -50.64
CA LEU A 562 28.57 14.34 -50.46
C LEU A 562 27.26 13.70 -49.92
N LEU A 563 26.79 12.66 -50.62
CA LEU A 563 25.64 11.86 -50.15
C LEU A 563 26.17 10.55 -49.54
N PRO A 564 26.23 10.44 -48.21
CA PRO A 564 26.72 9.21 -47.59
C PRO A 564 25.65 8.11 -47.62
N GLU A 565 26.08 6.88 -47.88
CA GLU A 565 25.28 5.70 -47.65
C GLU A 565 25.30 5.37 -46.16
N ILE A 566 24.13 5.21 -45.57
CA ILE A 566 24.00 4.83 -44.17
C ILE A 566 23.70 3.34 -44.12
N VAL A 567 24.64 2.58 -43.58
CA VAL A 567 24.45 1.15 -43.30
C VAL A 567 24.15 1.02 -41.82
N ASP A 568 22.87 0.82 -41.48
CA ASP A 568 22.44 0.65 -40.09
C ASP A 568 22.34 -0.87 -39.80
N PRO A 569 23.09 -1.40 -38.83
CA PRO A 569 23.02 -2.81 -38.48
C PRO A 569 21.90 -3.16 -37.51
N GLU A 570 20.97 -2.25 -37.21
CA GLU A 570 19.89 -2.47 -36.22
C GLU A 570 18.52 -2.87 -36.84
N GLU A 571 18.49 -3.36 -38.08
CA GLU A 571 17.28 -4.01 -38.67
C GLU A 571 17.42 -5.53 -38.77
N ASP A 572 17.88 -6.19 -37.68
CA ASP A 572 17.69 -7.66 -37.51
C ASP A 572 17.25 -7.96 -36.07
#